data_bb76ebed91c3554ad505180c9dbe1dfd
#
_entry.id   bb76ebed91c3554ad505180c9dbe1dfd
#
_cell.length_a   1.000
_cell.length_b   1.000
_cell.length_c   1.000
_cell.angle_alpha   90.00
_cell.angle_beta   90.00
_cell.angle_gamma   90.00
#
_symmetry.space_group_name_H-M   'P 1'
#
loop_
_entity.id
_entity.type
_entity.pdbx_description
1 polymer ?
#
loop_
_entity_poly.entity_id
_entity_poly.type
_entity_poly.pdbx_seq_one_letter_code
_entity_poly.pdbx_strand_id
1 'polypeptide(L)'
;MKRLFIALLPLLLTFAAHAQRPTDIWYFGQQAGLTFAEGNTPKPLNNSKMSTYEGCAVATTAKGELLFYTNGETVWNRQHQPMPNGHKLMGMGISTQSALIVPDPGSGNIFYIFTVAPQGTPNGLRYSIVDMTRADGLGDLPRVNLLLIQPVAEKLAAVRHANGRDTWVVAHRWNSNAFVSYLVTADGVAAKPLMSNVGSMNTGPGRNAIGALKFSPDGRRLAAALWRETNKFELYDFDRSTGKVSNARGFGPYPEAYGVEFSPDGTKLYGSCNGVGGGTTQIWQFDLKTKAAALVGKSANRKIGAMQLGPDGRIYVAREDNPNLGVIEQPNLLGKECKYVDEGLKLGGRRSKLGLPAFVVDPKYGVRSKKKNVMSSAAETSRLW
;
A
#
# COMPACT_ATOMS: atom_id res chain seq x y z
N MET A 1 35.98 9.64 -61.89
CA MET A 1 34.67 9.29 -61.31
C MET A 1 34.88 8.85 -59.88
N LYS A 2 34.62 9.74 -58.90
CA LYS A 2 34.74 9.42 -57.48
C LYS A 2 33.37 8.95 -57.02
N ARG A 3 33.23 7.68 -56.56
CA ARG A 3 32.00 7.13 -55.98
C ARG A 3 31.90 7.55 -54.52
N LEU A 4 30.88 8.33 -54.17
CA LEU A 4 30.54 8.72 -52.83
C LEU A 4 29.72 7.59 -52.21
N PHE A 5 30.25 6.89 -51.17
CA PHE A 5 29.52 5.92 -50.36
C PHE A 5 28.84 6.69 -49.23
N ILE A 6 27.52 6.82 -49.29
CA ILE A 6 26.71 7.32 -48.16
C ILE A 6 26.41 6.12 -47.27
N ALA A 7 27.06 6.04 -46.09
CA ALA A 7 26.73 5.06 -45.06
C ALA A 7 25.48 5.53 -44.31
N LEU A 8 24.38 4.83 -44.51
CA LEU A 8 23.15 5.01 -43.73
C LEU A 8 23.38 4.35 -42.37
N LEU A 9 23.54 5.16 -41.31
CA LEU A 9 23.59 4.69 -39.93
C LEU A 9 22.15 4.42 -39.44
N PRO A 10 21.76 3.19 -39.08
CA PRO A 10 20.44 2.92 -38.53
C PRO A 10 20.30 3.58 -37.17
N LEU A 11 19.37 4.51 -37.03
CA LEU A 11 18.98 5.11 -35.77
C LEU A 11 18.22 4.04 -34.93
N LEU A 12 18.93 3.33 -34.05
CA LEU A 12 18.32 2.43 -33.07
C LEU A 12 17.57 3.25 -32.02
N LEU A 13 16.28 3.45 -32.23
CA LEU A 13 15.35 3.94 -31.21
C LEU A 13 15.25 2.86 -30.11
N THR A 14 16.04 2.98 -29.06
CA THR A 14 15.87 2.18 -27.86
C THR A 14 14.62 2.66 -27.13
N PHE A 15 13.49 2.01 -27.35
CA PHE A 15 12.36 2.10 -26.42
C PHE A 15 12.81 1.52 -25.08
N ALA A 16 12.98 2.38 -24.08
CA ALA A 16 13.17 1.91 -22.72
C ALA A 16 11.87 1.23 -22.27
N ALA A 17 11.80 -0.10 -22.40
CA ALA A 17 10.72 -0.89 -21.85
C ALA A 17 10.72 -0.66 -20.32
N HIS A 18 9.72 0.05 -19.83
CA HIS A 18 9.52 0.18 -18.38
C HIS A 18 9.12 -1.20 -17.88
N ALA A 19 9.95 -1.82 -17.04
CA ALA A 19 9.60 -3.07 -16.41
C ALA A 19 8.33 -2.85 -15.56
N GLN A 20 7.24 -3.51 -15.90
CA GLN A 20 6.00 -3.54 -15.12
C GLN A 20 6.27 -4.21 -13.76
N ARG A 21 5.55 -3.79 -12.71
CA ARG A 21 5.72 -4.25 -11.34
C ARG A 21 4.41 -4.77 -10.78
N PRO A 22 4.47 -5.65 -9.77
CA PRO A 22 3.26 -6.18 -9.12
C PRO A 22 2.32 -5.14 -8.50
N THR A 23 2.72 -3.87 -8.42
CA THR A 23 1.94 -2.77 -7.83
C THR A 23 1.44 -1.76 -8.86
N ASP A 24 1.54 -2.07 -10.15
CA ASP A 24 1.22 -1.10 -11.23
C ASP A 24 -0.30 -0.93 -11.47
N ILE A 25 -1.16 -1.82 -10.96
CA ILE A 25 -2.62 -1.71 -11.07
C ILE A 25 -3.24 -1.53 -9.69
N TRP A 26 -4.09 -0.53 -9.54
CA TRP A 26 -4.87 -0.25 -8.34
C TRP A 26 -6.36 -0.26 -8.67
N TYR A 27 -7.18 -0.88 -7.80
CA TYR A 27 -8.63 -0.76 -7.78
C TYR A 27 -9.07 -0.42 -6.36
N PHE A 28 -9.96 0.58 -6.21
CA PHE A 28 -10.40 1.11 -4.92
C PHE A 28 -11.69 1.93 -5.04
N GLY A 29 -12.24 2.36 -3.91
CA GLY A 29 -13.36 3.31 -3.84
C GLY A 29 -14.60 2.86 -4.60
N GLN A 30 -15.25 3.79 -5.29
CA GLN A 30 -16.43 3.53 -6.12
C GLN A 30 -16.00 3.25 -7.57
N GLN A 31 -15.64 2.00 -7.83
CA GLN A 31 -15.21 1.52 -9.15
C GLN A 31 -14.04 2.31 -9.75
N ALA A 32 -13.24 2.96 -8.90
CA ALA A 32 -12.05 3.68 -9.33
C ALA A 32 -10.87 2.73 -9.51
N GLY A 33 -9.96 3.12 -10.39
CA GLY A 33 -8.70 2.42 -10.58
C GLY A 33 -7.64 3.31 -11.21
N LEU A 34 -6.40 2.86 -11.12
CA LEU A 34 -5.23 3.49 -11.71
C LEU A 34 -4.32 2.44 -12.32
N THR A 35 -3.63 2.81 -13.39
CA THR A 35 -2.49 2.05 -13.90
C THR A 35 -1.24 2.91 -13.95
N PHE A 36 -0.11 2.34 -13.51
CA PHE A 36 1.23 2.93 -13.58
C PHE A 36 2.10 2.28 -14.66
N ALA A 37 1.51 1.42 -15.49
CA ALA A 37 2.24 0.65 -16.51
C ALA A 37 2.85 1.55 -17.61
N GLU A 38 2.23 2.69 -17.88
CA GLU A 38 2.62 3.58 -18.97
C GLU A 38 3.17 4.92 -18.44
N GLY A 39 4.48 5.08 -18.45
CA GLY A 39 5.14 6.36 -18.14
C GLY A 39 5.22 6.71 -16.64
N ASN A 40 5.43 8.02 -16.36
CA ASN A 40 5.63 8.55 -14.99
C ASN A 40 4.35 9.14 -14.37
N THR A 41 3.21 9.07 -15.07
CA THR A 41 1.94 9.59 -14.56
C THR A 41 0.89 8.48 -14.66
N PRO A 42 0.26 8.12 -13.54
CA PRO A 42 -0.77 7.08 -13.56
C PRO A 42 -1.98 7.52 -14.39
N LYS A 43 -2.58 6.54 -15.06
CA LYS A 43 -3.81 6.75 -15.84
C LYS A 43 -5.01 6.15 -15.11
N PRO A 44 -6.18 6.80 -15.12
CA PRO A 44 -7.41 6.23 -14.57
C PRO A 44 -7.84 4.96 -15.30
N LEU A 45 -8.33 3.97 -14.53
CA LEU A 45 -9.02 2.78 -15.01
C LEU A 45 -10.49 2.85 -14.56
N ASN A 46 -11.42 2.59 -15.48
CA ASN A 46 -12.86 2.72 -15.24
C ASN A 46 -13.61 1.39 -15.34
N ASN A 47 -12.88 0.28 -15.41
CA ASN A 47 -13.43 -1.07 -15.63
C ASN A 47 -13.64 -1.89 -14.34
N SER A 48 -13.27 -1.36 -13.16
CA SER A 48 -13.50 -2.02 -11.87
C SER A 48 -14.99 -2.26 -11.60
N LYS A 49 -15.32 -3.41 -11.00
CA LYS A 49 -16.66 -3.72 -10.45
C LYS A 49 -16.73 -3.55 -8.93
N MET A 50 -15.58 -3.31 -8.30
CA MET A 50 -15.50 -3.17 -6.85
C MET A 50 -16.06 -1.83 -6.40
N SER A 51 -16.91 -1.88 -5.37
CA SER A 51 -17.24 -0.74 -4.53
C SER A 51 -16.82 -1.06 -3.10
N THR A 52 -15.99 -0.21 -2.51
CA THR A 52 -15.52 -0.37 -1.13
C THR A 52 -15.37 1.00 -0.48
N TYR A 53 -15.66 1.06 0.82
CA TYR A 53 -15.51 2.29 1.58
C TYR A 53 -14.08 2.50 2.06
N GLU A 54 -13.43 1.41 2.48
CA GLU A 54 -12.07 1.41 3.03
C GLU A 54 -11.19 0.35 2.35
N GLY A 55 -10.75 -0.67 3.06
CA GLY A 55 -9.70 -1.56 2.62
C GLY A 55 -9.99 -2.33 1.33
N CYS A 56 -8.95 -2.57 0.56
CA CYS A 56 -8.95 -3.37 -0.67
C CYS A 56 -7.54 -3.88 -0.99
N ALA A 57 -7.47 -4.84 -1.91
CA ALA A 57 -6.20 -5.39 -2.39
C ALA A 57 -6.30 -5.82 -3.86
N VAL A 58 -5.17 -5.78 -4.57
CA VAL A 58 -5.05 -6.16 -5.98
C VAL A 58 -3.87 -7.11 -6.14
N ALA A 59 -4.07 -8.20 -6.89
CA ALA A 59 -3.02 -9.11 -7.30
C ALA A 59 -2.73 -8.94 -8.79
N THR A 60 -1.45 -8.94 -9.15
CA THR A 60 -0.97 -8.90 -10.53
C THR A 60 0.09 -9.96 -10.74
N THR A 61 0.38 -10.28 -12.00
CA THR A 61 1.55 -11.07 -12.37
C THR A 61 2.84 -10.29 -12.05
N ALA A 62 3.98 -10.95 -12.11
CA ALA A 62 5.29 -10.29 -12.01
C ALA A 62 5.51 -9.23 -13.12
N LYS A 63 4.77 -9.33 -14.22
CA LYS A 63 4.76 -8.36 -15.33
C LYS A 63 3.78 -7.20 -15.11
N GLY A 64 3.01 -7.18 -13.99
CA GLY A 64 2.02 -6.14 -13.70
C GLY A 64 0.66 -6.32 -14.37
N GLU A 65 0.36 -7.50 -14.95
CA GLU A 65 -0.95 -7.81 -15.51
C GLU A 65 -1.94 -8.20 -14.41
N LEU A 66 -3.18 -7.75 -14.50
CA LEU A 66 -4.20 -8.06 -13.50
C LEU A 66 -4.46 -9.57 -13.40
N LEU A 67 -4.49 -10.09 -12.18
CA LEU A 67 -4.97 -11.43 -11.87
C LEU A 67 -6.36 -11.38 -11.24
N PHE A 68 -6.49 -10.71 -10.10
CA PHE A 68 -7.74 -10.53 -9.37
C PHE A 68 -7.64 -9.38 -8.36
N TYR A 69 -8.77 -8.99 -7.79
CA TYR A 69 -8.84 -7.96 -6.75
C TYR A 69 -10.00 -8.22 -5.79
N THR A 70 -9.95 -7.61 -4.60
CA THR A 70 -10.93 -7.84 -3.54
C THR A 70 -11.11 -6.62 -2.65
N ASN A 71 -12.32 -6.47 -2.07
CA ASN A 71 -12.64 -5.57 -0.96
C ASN A 71 -12.64 -6.27 0.40
N GLY A 72 -12.22 -7.54 0.47
CA GLY A 72 -12.28 -8.37 1.65
C GLY A 72 -13.61 -9.11 1.86
N GLU A 73 -14.60 -8.92 0.99
CA GLU A 73 -15.89 -9.62 0.99
C GLU A 73 -16.12 -10.41 -0.29
N THR A 74 -15.78 -9.81 -1.43
CA THR A 74 -15.90 -10.40 -2.77
C THR A 74 -14.55 -10.35 -3.47
N VAL A 75 -14.27 -11.38 -4.28
CA VAL A 75 -13.09 -11.47 -5.13
C VAL A 75 -13.54 -11.42 -6.60
N TRP A 76 -12.95 -10.53 -7.38
CA TRP A 76 -13.21 -10.40 -8.83
C TRP A 76 -11.96 -10.82 -9.61
N ASN A 77 -12.14 -11.64 -10.64
CA ASN A 77 -11.07 -12.08 -11.52
C ASN A 77 -10.64 -10.98 -12.52
N ARG A 78 -9.65 -11.28 -13.40
CA ARG A 78 -9.16 -10.35 -14.43
C ARG A 78 -10.19 -9.93 -15.49
N GLN A 79 -11.31 -10.67 -15.63
CA GLN A 79 -12.43 -10.31 -16.49
C GLN A 79 -13.48 -9.48 -15.73
N HIS A 80 -13.18 -9.04 -14.50
CA HIS A 80 -14.06 -8.28 -13.62
C HIS A 80 -15.36 -9.03 -13.25
N GLN A 81 -15.35 -10.36 -13.31
CA GLN A 81 -16.45 -11.19 -12.83
C GLN A 81 -16.15 -11.72 -11.43
N PRO A 82 -17.16 -11.91 -10.58
CA PRO A 82 -16.96 -12.58 -9.30
C PRO A 82 -16.31 -13.95 -9.52
N MET A 83 -15.27 -14.24 -8.74
CA MET A 83 -14.58 -15.52 -8.76
C MET A 83 -15.46 -16.59 -8.10
N PRO A 84 -15.50 -17.84 -8.60
CA PRO A 84 -16.17 -18.95 -7.92
C PRO A 84 -15.75 -19.04 -6.46
N ASN A 85 -16.68 -19.28 -5.54
CA ASN A 85 -16.49 -19.27 -4.09
C ASN A 85 -15.89 -17.99 -3.49
N GLY A 86 -15.67 -16.95 -4.31
CA GLY A 86 -15.09 -15.66 -3.93
C GLY A 86 -16.10 -14.68 -3.31
N HIS A 87 -17.05 -15.18 -2.51
CA HIS A 87 -18.06 -14.37 -1.84
C HIS A 87 -18.05 -14.62 -0.33
N LYS A 88 -18.59 -13.67 0.43
CA LYS A 88 -18.74 -13.77 1.89
C LYS A 88 -17.40 -13.99 2.61
N LEU A 89 -16.32 -13.42 2.10
CA LEU A 89 -15.10 -13.30 2.88
C LEU A 89 -15.38 -12.38 4.08
N MET A 90 -14.69 -12.59 5.19
CA MET A 90 -15.02 -11.96 6.47
C MET A 90 -14.17 -10.73 6.80
N GLY A 91 -13.74 -9.97 5.75
CA GLY A 91 -12.95 -8.76 5.91
C GLY A 91 -13.78 -7.51 6.12
N MET A 92 -14.91 -7.38 5.44
CA MET A 92 -15.80 -6.22 5.33
C MET A 92 -15.13 -4.96 4.77
N GLY A 93 -15.73 -4.39 3.72
CA GLY A 93 -15.20 -3.22 3.00
C GLY A 93 -15.23 -1.91 3.79
N ILE A 94 -15.66 -1.92 5.06
CA ILE A 94 -15.60 -0.82 6.03
C ILE A 94 -14.47 -0.98 7.07
N SER A 95 -13.64 -2.01 6.95
CA SER A 95 -12.44 -2.16 7.77
C SER A 95 -11.29 -1.39 7.11
N THR A 96 -10.53 -0.64 7.87
CA THR A 96 -9.44 0.25 7.38
C THR A 96 -8.50 -0.47 6.40
N GLN A 97 -8.13 -1.71 6.70
CA GLN A 97 -7.31 -2.57 5.85
C GLN A 97 -7.95 -3.97 5.74
N SER A 98 -9.15 -4.02 5.15
CA SER A 98 -10.01 -5.20 5.11
C SER A 98 -9.35 -6.42 4.48
N ALA A 99 -8.44 -6.23 3.54
CA ALA A 99 -7.79 -7.31 2.80
C ALA A 99 -6.33 -7.00 2.43
N LEU A 100 -5.54 -8.08 2.35
CA LEU A 100 -4.18 -8.08 1.82
C LEU A 100 -3.95 -9.38 1.05
N ILE A 101 -3.34 -9.31 -0.14
CA ILE A 101 -3.04 -10.48 -0.95
C ILE A 101 -1.55 -10.79 -0.87
N VAL A 102 -1.22 -12.04 -0.54
CA VAL A 102 0.16 -12.55 -0.45
C VAL A 102 0.33 -13.70 -1.42
N PRO A 103 1.25 -13.63 -2.39
CA PRO A 103 1.59 -14.77 -3.24
C PRO A 103 2.21 -15.90 -2.41
N ASP A 104 1.87 -17.13 -2.74
CA ASP A 104 2.54 -18.31 -2.17
C ASP A 104 4.00 -18.35 -2.64
N PRO A 105 4.99 -18.47 -1.71
CA PRO A 105 6.40 -18.52 -2.07
C PRO A 105 6.84 -19.76 -2.87
N GLY A 106 6.04 -20.82 -2.82
CA GLY A 106 6.31 -22.10 -3.51
C GLY A 106 5.57 -22.26 -4.83
N SER A 107 4.57 -21.39 -5.12
CA SER A 107 3.72 -21.52 -6.30
C SER A 107 3.37 -20.16 -6.90
N GLY A 108 3.57 -20.01 -8.21
CA GLY A 108 3.15 -18.82 -8.94
C GLY A 108 1.61 -18.72 -9.15
N ASN A 109 0.86 -19.75 -8.83
CA ASN A 109 -0.59 -19.84 -9.08
C ASN A 109 -1.44 -19.81 -7.81
N ILE A 110 -0.83 -19.92 -6.64
CA ILE A 110 -1.53 -19.89 -5.34
C ILE A 110 -1.32 -18.53 -4.68
N PHE A 111 -2.39 -18.00 -4.10
CA PHE A 111 -2.39 -16.75 -3.35
C PHE A 111 -3.20 -16.91 -2.06
N TYR A 112 -2.80 -16.17 -1.03
CA TYR A 112 -3.52 -16.06 0.23
C TYR A 112 -4.15 -14.67 0.32
N ILE A 113 -5.47 -14.58 0.52
CA ILE A 113 -6.18 -13.34 0.85
C ILE A 113 -6.33 -13.32 2.36
N PHE A 114 -5.57 -12.48 3.04
CA PHE A 114 -5.75 -12.20 4.46
C PHE A 114 -6.84 -11.16 4.64
N THR A 115 -7.73 -11.36 5.61
CA THR A 115 -8.83 -10.43 5.91
C THR A 115 -8.88 -10.12 7.39
N VAL A 116 -9.20 -8.85 7.73
CA VAL A 116 -9.45 -8.42 9.11
C VAL A 116 -10.83 -7.80 9.23
N ALA A 117 -11.52 -8.18 10.30
CA ALA A 117 -12.85 -7.68 10.61
C ALA A 117 -12.79 -6.27 11.20
N PRO A 118 -13.84 -5.42 11.01
CA PRO A 118 -13.89 -4.09 11.56
C PRO A 118 -14.06 -4.09 13.08
N GLN A 119 -13.60 -3.01 13.72
CA GLN A 119 -13.92 -2.62 15.10
C GLN A 119 -13.67 -3.69 16.18
N GLY A 120 -12.67 -4.56 15.97
CA GLY A 120 -12.31 -5.60 16.95
C GLY A 120 -13.37 -6.69 17.11
N THR A 121 -14.23 -6.90 16.12
CA THR A 121 -15.29 -7.92 16.13
C THR A 121 -14.75 -9.35 16.12
N PRO A 122 -15.56 -10.37 16.49
CA PRO A 122 -15.10 -11.76 16.63
C PRO A 122 -14.63 -12.44 15.35
N ASN A 123 -14.92 -11.90 14.16
CA ASN A 123 -14.42 -12.48 12.91
C ASN A 123 -12.89 -12.50 12.82
N GLY A 124 -12.21 -11.54 13.45
CA GLY A 124 -10.76 -11.53 13.63
C GLY A 124 -9.94 -11.48 12.36
N LEU A 125 -8.73 -12.04 12.41
CA LEU A 125 -7.83 -12.24 11.27
C LEU A 125 -8.06 -13.64 10.68
N ARG A 126 -8.33 -13.69 9.38
CA ARG A 126 -8.55 -14.92 8.62
C ARG A 126 -7.74 -14.89 7.33
N TYR A 127 -7.65 -16.05 6.67
CA TYR A 127 -7.17 -16.11 5.29
C TYR A 127 -8.01 -17.04 4.45
N SER A 128 -8.00 -16.79 3.14
CA SER A 128 -8.62 -17.64 2.11
C SER A 128 -7.56 -17.97 1.06
N ILE A 129 -7.70 -19.12 0.40
CA ILE A 129 -6.75 -19.60 -0.61
C ILE A 129 -7.37 -19.37 -1.99
N VAL A 130 -6.64 -18.70 -2.88
CA VAL A 130 -6.97 -18.57 -4.30
C VAL A 130 -6.06 -19.50 -5.09
N ASP A 131 -6.65 -20.30 -5.97
CA ASP A 131 -5.96 -21.18 -6.91
C ASP A 131 -6.25 -20.73 -8.35
N MET A 132 -5.25 -20.08 -8.97
CA MET A 132 -5.36 -19.52 -10.33
C MET A 132 -5.32 -20.58 -11.44
N THR A 133 -5.08 -21.86 -11.13
CA THR A 133 -5.16 -22.95 -12.12
C THR A 133 -6.60 -23.38 -12.40
N ARG A 134 -7.53 -23.00 -11.52
CA ARG A 134 -8.95 -23.34 -11.61
C ARG A 134 -9.72 -22.38 -12.50
N ALA A 135 -10.94 -22.78 -12.88
CA ALA A 135 -11.87 -21.98 -13.70
C ALA A 135 -11.18 -21.39 -14.95
N ASP A 136 -10.51 -22.25 -15.72
CA ASP A 136 -9.80 -21.90 -16.96
C ASP A 136 -8.78 -20.76 -16.78
N GLY A 137 -8.09 -20.76 -15.64
CA GLY A 137 -7.10 -19.75 -15.29
C GLY A 137 -7.68 -18.42 -14.80
N LEU A 138 -8.99 -18.37 -14.51
CA LEU A 138 -9.64 -17.21 -13.90
C LEU A 138 -9.64 -17.25 -12.38
N GLY A 139 -9.32 -18.41 -11.79
CA GLY A 139 -9.18 -18.63 -10.37
C GLY A 139 -10.46 -19.05 -9.65
N ASP A 140 -10.27 -19.73 -8.53
CA ASP A 140 -11.32 -20.17 -7.61
C ASP A 140 -10.78 -20.14 -6.17
N LEU A 141 -11.67 -20.10 -5.18
CA LEU A 141 -11.32 -20.17 -3.76
C LEU A 141 -11.67 -21.54 -3.17
N PRO A 142 -10.78 -22.54 -3.23
CA PRO A 142 -11.04 -23.88 -2.69
C PRO A 142 -11.19 -23.90 -1.15
N ARG A 143 -10.66 -22.92 -0.46
CA ARG A 143 -10.75 -22.77 1.01
C ARG A 143 -10.92 -21.30 1.36
N VAL A 144 -11.94 -20.99 2.18
CA VAL A 144 -12.29 -19.62 2.56
C VAL A 144 -12.35 -19.44 4.08
N ASN A 145 -12.04 -18.26 4.56
CA ASN A 145 -12.26 -17.80 5.93
C ASN A 145 -11.60 -18.66 7.03
N LEU A 146 -10.42 -19.22 6.76
CA LEU A 146 -9.65 -19.97 7.75
C LEU A 146 -9.18 -19.04 8.87
N LEU A 147 -9.64 -19.30 10.11
CA LEU A 147 -9.32 -18.46 11.27
C LEU A 147 -7.85 -18.60 11.68
N LEU A 148 -7.18 -17.49 11.89
CA LEU A 148 -5.84 -17.42 12.48
C LEU A 148 -5.88 -16.98 13.94
N ILE A 149 -6.48 -15.81 14.22
CA ILE A 149 -6.60 -15.28 15.59
C ILE A 149 -7.74 -14.25 15.69
N GLN A 150 -8.35 -14.15 16.86
CA GLN A 150 -9.38 -13.17 17.17
C GLN A 150 -9.31 -12.74 18.65
N PRO A 151 -9.78 -11.51 18.99
CA PRO A 151 -10.08 -10.40 18.08
C PRO A 151 -8.82 -9.64 17.64
N VAL A 152 -8.89 -8.91 16.53
CA VAL A 152 -7.82 -8.04 16.02
C VAL A 152 -8.35 -6.64 15.70
N ALA A 153 -7.46 -5.64 15.70
CA ALA A 153 -7.75 -4.31 15.18
C ALA A 153 -7.73 -4.30 13.63
N GLU A 154 -8.17 -3.21 13.01
CA GLU A 154 -8.26 -3.07 11.55
C GLU A 154 -6.89 -2.82 10.88
N LYS A 155 -5.83 -3.42 11.39
CA LYS A 155 -4.43 -3.18 11.03
C LYS A 155 -3.82 -4.43 10.42
N LEU A 156 -3.43 -4.34 9.14
CA LEU A 156 -2.91 -5.46 8.38
C LEU A 156 -1.82 -4.99 7.40
N ALA A 157 -0.61 -5.51 7.53
CA ALA A 157 0.49 -5.20 6.63
C ALA A 157 1.34 -6.44 6.36
N ALA A 158 2.05 -6.46 5.21
CA ALA A 158 2.98 -7.54 4.92
C ALA A 158 4.29 -7.03 4.33
N VAL A 159 5.36 -7.80 4.62
CA VAL A 159 6.71 -7.51 4.13
C VAL A 159 7.44 -8.80 3.80
N ARG A 160 8.27 -8.76 2.77
CA ARG A 160 9.13 -9.88 2.38
C ARG A 160 10.11 -10.21 3.51
N HIS A 161 10.19 -11.48 3.90
CA HIS A 161 11.17 -12.00 4.85
C HIS A 161 12.61 -11.70 4.39
N ALA A 162 13.56 -11.67 5.31
CA ALA A 162 14.97 -11.38 4.99
C ALA A 162 15.62 -12.37 3.99
N ASN A 163 15.07 -13.61 3.89
CA ASN A 163 15.54 -14.60 2.90
C ASN A 163 15.10 -14.29 1.45
N GLY A 164 14.32 -13.22 1.22
CA GLY A 164 13.85 -12.77 -0.09
C GLY A 164 12.77 -13.64 -0.74
N ARG A 165 12.30 -14.71 -0.09
CA ARG A 165 11.31 -15.65 -0.60
C ARG A 165 10.02 -15.63 0.19
N ASP A 166 10.10 -15.86 1.50
CA ASP A 166 8.95 -15.95 2.39
C ASP A 166 8.37 -14.55 2.72
N THR A 167 7.22 -14.50 3.36
CA THR A 167 6.53 -13.22 3.64
C THR A 167 6.01 -13.21 5.06
N TRP A 168 6.27 -12.13 5.82
CA TRP A 168 5.62 -11.84 7.07
C TRP A 168 4.31 -11.10 6.84
N VAL A 169 3.25 -11.56 7.49
CA VAL A 169 1.94 -10.89 7.59
C VAL A 169 1.75 -10.46 9.03
N VAL A 170 1.57 -9.17 9.25
CA VAL A 170 1.49 -8.58 10.59
C VAL A 170 0.14 -7.93 10.81
N ALA A 171 -0.49 -8.27 11.93
CA ALA A 171 -1.71 -7.63 12.42
C ALA A 171 -1.55 -7.24 13.90
N HIS A 172 -2.46 -6.40 14.40
CA HIS A 172 -2.45 -5.99 15.82
C HIS A 172 -3.65 -6.59 16.54
N ARG A 173 -3.44 -7.22 17.70
CA ARG A 173 -4.53 -7.76 18.53
C ARG A 173 -5.37 -6.64 19.10
N TRP A 174 -6.67 -6.86 19.16
CA TRP A 174 -7.60 -6.00 19.88
C TRP A 174 -7.55 -6.27 21.38
N ASN A 175 -7.80 -5.25 22.21
CA ASN A 175 -7.66 -5.26 23.67
C ASN A 175 -6.26 -5.68 24.14
N SER A 176 -5.24 -5.26 23.41
CA SER A 176 -3.86 -5.67 23.65
C SER A 176 -2.88 -4.65 23.07
N ASN A 177 -1.61 -4.73 23.45
CA ASN A 177 -0.49 -4.07 22.76
C ASN A 177 0.33 -5.08 21.92
N ALA A 178 -0.23 -6.24 21.62
CA ALA A 178 0.47 -7.31 20.92
C ALA A 178 0.31 -7.20 19.40
N PHE A 179 1.42 -7.15 18.69
CA PHE A 179 1.49 -7.50 17.28
C PHE A 179 1.55 -9.03 17.14
N VAL A 180 0.93 -9.54 16.07
CA VAL A 180 1.02 -10.95 15.66
C VAL A 180 1.61 -11.00 14.26
N SER A 181 2.72 -11.73 14.11
CA SER A 181 3.44 -11.90 12.84
C SER A 181 3.32 -13.36 12.38
N TYR A 182 2.61 -13.61 11.29
CA TYR A 182 2.48 -14.92 10.65
C TYR A 182 3.45 -15.05 9.49
N LEU A 183 4.24 -16.13 9.48
CA LEU A 183 5.12 -16.44 8.35
C LEU A 183 4.35 -17.21 7.28
N VAL A 184 4.47 -16.77 6.03
CA VAL A 184 4.00 -17.47 4.83
C VAL A 184 5.21 -18.02 4.10
N THR A 185 5.28 -19.34 3.97
CA THR A 185 6.34 -20.10 3.29
C THR A 185 5.77 -20.92 2.15
N ALA A 186 6.61 -21.69 1.45
CA ALA A 186 6.15 -22.67 0.47
C ALA A 186 5.26 -23.78 1.06
N ASP A 187 5.31 -24.00 2.37
CA ASP A 187 4.46 -24.95 3.10
C ASP A 187 3.11 -24.34 3.52
N GLY A 188 2.90 -23.06 3.21
CA GLY A 188 1.68 -22.32 3.51
C GLY A 188 1.84 -21.31 4.65
N VAL A 189 0.70 -20.97 5.28
CA VAL A 189 0.61 -20.00 6.38
C VAL A 189 0.91 -20.70 7.70
N ALA A 190 1.86 -20.16 8.48
CA ALA A 190 2.22 -20.71 9.78
C ALA A 190 0.99 -20.82 10.70
N ALA A 191 0.84 -21.94 11.42
CA ALA A 191 -0.28 -22.19 12.32
C ALA A 191 -0.26 -21.30 13.58
N LYS A 192 0.92 -20.83 13.99
CA LYS A 192 1.10 -19.98 15.20
C LYS A 192 1.88 -18.72 14.82
N PRO A 193 1.48 -17.54 15.32
CA PRO A 193 2.23 -16.32 15.11
C PRO A 193 3.41 -16.18 16.07
N LEU A 194 4.40 -15.38 15.68
CA LEU A 194 5.25 -14.70 16.64
C LEU A 194 4.46 -13.54 17.26
N MET A 195 4.51 -13.42 18.58
CA MET A 195 3.87 -12.31 19.31
C MET A 195 4.92 -11.32 19.80
N SER A 196 4.62 -10.01 19.66
CA SER A 196 5.46 -8.91 20.15
C SER A 196 4.59 -7.93 20.94
N ASN A 197 4.75 -7.92 22.27
CA ASN A 197 4.03 -7.00 23.17
C ASN A 197 4.81 -5.68 23.24
N VAL A 198 4.37 -4.67 22.50
CA VAL A 198 5.07 -3.38 22.37
C VAL A 198 4.14 -2.26 21.94
N GLY A 199 4.38 -1.04 22.41
CA GLY A 199 3.59 0.14 22.08
C GLY A 199 2.29 0.26 22.86
N SER A 200 1.36 1.03 22.32
CA SER A 200 0.10 1.32 22.97
C SER A 200 -0.90 0.17 22.91
N MET A 201 -1.76 0.12 23.90
CA MET A 201 -2.94 -0.73 23.88
C MET A 201 -3.90 -0.28 22.77
N ASN A 202 -4.36 -1.19 21.92
CA ASN A 202 -5.52 -1.00 21.08
C ASN A 202 -6.74 -1.54 21.80
N THR A 203 -7.53 -0.67 22.41
CA THR A 203 -8.65 -1.04 23.31
C THR A 203 -9.70 0.07 23.34
N GLY A 204 -10.79 -0.16 24.09
CA GLY A 204 -11.87 0.81 24.29
C GLY A 204 -13.03 0.62 23.31
N PRO A 205 -13.74 1.68 22.92
CA PRO A 205 -14.81 1.60 21.91
C PRO A 205 -14.30 1.04 20.59
N GLY A 206 -15.08 0.23 19.89
CA GLY A 206 -14.67 -0.48 18.66
C GLY A 206 -14.01 0.41 17.61
N ARG A 207 -14.40 1.67 17.51
CA ARG A 207 -13.75 2.64 16.59
C ARG A 207 -12.27 2.92 16.90
N ASN A 208 -11.75 2.62 18.08
CA ASN A 208 -10.33 2.73 18.38
C ASN A 208 -9.50 1.67 17.61
N ALA A 209 -10.14 0.63 17.05
CA ALA A 209 -9.49 -0.34 16.18
C ALA A 209 -9.05 0.23 14.82
N ILE A 210 -9.68 1.35 14.40
CA ILE A 210 -9.43 2.06 13.12
C ILE A 210 -7.98 2.55 13.05
N GLY A 211 -7.49 2.71 11.82
CA GLY A 211 -6.19 3.28 11.48
C GLY A 211 -5.22 2.29 10.83
N ALA A 212 -4.46 2.80 9.88
CA ALA A 212 -3.60 2.02 9.02
C ALA A 212 -2.34 1.51 9.72
N LEU A 213 -1.78 0.42 9.19
CA LEU A 213 -0.49 -0.16 9.51
C LEU A 213 0.33 -0.26 8.23
N LYS A 214 1.59 0.22 8.23
CA LYS A 214 2.45 0.24 7.04
C LYS A 214 3.90 -0.11 7.36
N PHE A 215 4.53 -0.87 6.49
CA PHE A 215 5.98 -1.07 6.51
C PHE A 215 6.71 0.02 5.73
N SER A 216 7.92 0.39 6.20
CA SER A 216 8.86 1.21 5.43
C SER A 216 9.32 0.46 4.17
N PRO A 217 9.75 1.17 3.10
CA PRO A 217 10.19 0.54 1.85
C PRO A 217 11.34 -0.47 2.02
N ASP A 218 12.20 -0.31 3.02
CA ASP A 218 13.27 -1.26 3.37
C ASP A 218 12.78 -2.43 4.25
N GLY A 219 11.52 -2.36 4.72
CA GLY A 219 10.87 -3.35 5.57
C GLY A 219 11.40 -3.42 7.01
N ARG A 220 12.25 -2.49 7.43
CA ARG A 220 12.87 -2.49 8.77
C ARG A 220 12.09 -1.72 9.82
N ARG A 221 11.07 -0.98 9.43
CA ARG A 221 10.20 -0.21 10.31
C ARG A 221 8.74 -0.50 10.00
N LEU A 222 7.92 -0.35 11.03
CA LEU A 222 6.47 -0.48 10.95
C LEU A 222 5.87 0.78 11.56
N ALA A 223 4.87 1.38 10.93
CA ALA A 223 4.16 2.54 11.44
C ALA A 223 2.67 2.25 11.57
N ALA A 224 2.06 2.72 12.65
CA ALA A 224 0.64 2.59 12.92
C ALA A 224 -0.02 3.94 13.20
N ALA A 225 -1.23 4.13 12.68
CA ALA A 225 -2.14 5.18 13.13
C ALA A 225 -3.07 4.63 14.21
N LEU A 226 -3.23 5.37 15.29
CA LEU A 226 -4.07 5.03 16.44
C LEU A 226 -5.19 6.05 16.57
N TRP A 227 -6.39 5.65 16.15
CA TRP A 227 -7.58 6.50 16.07
C TRP A 227 -8.14 6.87 17.45
N ARG A 228 -8.84 8.00 17.52
CA ARG A 228 -9.61 8.52 18.65
C ARG A 228 -8.84 8.61 19.97
N GLU A 229 -9.20 7.83 21.00
CA GLU A 229 -8.69 8.02 22.38
C GLU A 229 -7.17 8.07 22.47
N THR A 230 -6.48 7.29 21.65
CA THR A 230 -5.01 7.31 21.58
C THR A 230 -4.48 8.49 20.76
N ASN A 231 -5.15 8.87 19.68
CA ASN A 231 -4.88 10.06 18.86
C ASN A 231 -3.41 10.30 18.55
N LYS A 232 -2.72 9.29 18.01
CA LYS A 232 -1.28 9.39 17.68
C LYS A 232 -0.86 8.47 16.55
N PHE A 233 0.35 8.70 16.07
CA PHE A 233 1.08 7.75 15.24
C PHE A 233 2.15 7.04 16.08
N GLU A 234 2.41 5.79 15.79
CA GLU A 234 3.53 5.05 16.39
C GLU A 234 4.41 4.44 15.31
N LEU A 235 5.72 4.48 15.58
CA LEU A 235 6.78 3.90 14.78
C LEU A 235 7.47 2.82 15.59
N TYR A 236 7.74 1.68 14.93
CA TYR A 236 8.39 0.52 15.53
C TYR A 236 9.56 0.08 14.65
N ASP A 237 10.51 -0.62 15.23
CA ASP A 237 11.50 -1.38 14.51
C ASP A 237 10.94 -2.77 14.19
N PHE A 238 11.26 -3.31 13.03
CA PHE A 238 10.86 -4.64 12.59
C PHE A 238 12.07 -5.44 12.12
N ASP A 239 12.24 -6.62 12.68
CA ASP A 239 13.26 -7.56 12.25
C ASP A 239 12.67 -8.54 11.22
N ARG A 240 13.05 -8.36 9.95
CA ARG A 240 12.59 -9.19 8.84
C ARG A 240 13.08 -10.64 8.89
N SER A 241 14.10 -10.95 9.68
CA SER A 241 14.61 -12.32 9.83
C SER A 241 13.79 -13.12 10.86
N THR A 242 13.23 -12.46 11.87
CA THR A 242 12.51 -13.10 12.96
C THR A 242 11.03 -12.78 13.01
N GLY A 243 10.57 -11.69 12.34
CA GLY A 243 9.21 -11.18 12.43
C GLY A 243 8.92 -10.37 13.71
N LYS A 244 9.94 -10.03 14.50
CA LYS A 244 9.79 -9.32 15.78
C LYS A 244 9.53 -7.83 15.55
N VAL A 245 8.51 -7.29 16.24
CA VAL A 245 8.25 -5.84 16.38
C VAL A 245 8.83 -5.37 17.71
N SER A 246 9.51 -4.23 17.74
CA SER A 246 10.17 -3.69 18.93
C SER A 246 10.28 -2.16 18.90
N ASN A 247 10.77 -1.54 19.99
CA ASN A 247 11.17 -0.14 20.07
C ASN A 247 10.09 0.87 19.63
N ALA A 248 8.92 0.84 20.30
CA ALA A 248 7.84 1.78 20.02
C ALA A 248 8.25 3.24 20.30
N ARG A 249 7.90 4.12 19.35
CA ARG A 249 8.11 5.58 19.43
C ARG A 249 6.83 6.28 18.99
N GLY A 250 6.23 7.09 19.87
CA GLY A 250 4.99 7.81 19.60
C GLY A 250 5.21 9.20 19.05
N PHE A 251 4.29 9.65 18.19
CA PHE A 251 4.12 11.02 17.71
C PHE A 251 2.70 11.46 18.02
N GLY A 252 2.50 12.51 18.77
CA GLY A 252 1.15 12.95 19.09
C GLY A 252 1.07 13.97 20.23
N PRO A 253 -0.13 14.49 20.53
CA PRO A 253 -1.44 14.02 20.00
C PRO A 253 -1.73 14.54 18.58
N TYR A 254 -2.38 13.68 17.76
CA TYR A 254 -2.89 14.01 16.43
C TYR A 254 -4.33 13.49 16.32
N PRO A 255 -5.34 14.36 16.41
CA PRO A 255 -6.74 13.96 16.44
C PRO A 255 -7.15 13.16 15.21
N GLU A 256 -7.84 12.04 15.46
CA GLU A 256 -8.32 11.15 14.41
C GLU A 256 -7.22 10.72 13.40
N ALA A 257 -6.07 10.30 13.93
CA ALA A 257 -4.97 9.72 13.15
C ALA A 257 -5.44 8.48 12.38
N TYR A 258 -5.40 8.51 11.03
CA TYR A 258 -5.99 7.46 10.19
C TYR A 258 -4.98 6.77 9.28
N GLY A 259 -4.47 7.44 8.26
CA GLY A 259 -3.51 6.91 7.30
C GLY A 259 -2.07 7.16 7.71
N VAL A 260 -1.19 6.23 7.38
CA VAL A 260 0.27 6.41 7.48
C VAL A 260 0.93 5.93 6.20
N GLU A 261 2.05 6.57 5.81
CA GLU A 261 2.89 6.11 4.70
C GLU A 261 4.32 6.65 4.85
N PHE A 262 5.29 5.87 4.42
CA PHE A 262 6.69 6.30 4.41
C PHE A 262 7.05 6.99 3.09
N SER A 263 8.01 7.92 3.16
CA SER A 263 8.68 8.40 1.96
C SER A 263 9.43 7.27 1.23
N PRO A 264 9.65 7.38 -0.09
CA PRO A 264 10.38 6.37 -0.86
C PRO A 264 11.75 5.99 -0.30
N ASP A 265 12.48 6.96 0.28
CA ASP A 265 13.78 6.76 0.90
C ASP A 265 13.70 6.31 2.38
N GLY A 266 12.46 6.17 2.92
CA GLY A 266 12.21 5.76 4.30
C GLY A 266 12.63 6.80 5.36
N THR A 267 13.02 8.02 4.98
CA THR A 267 13.51 9.04 5.95
C THR A 267 12.40 9.87 6.57
N LYS A 268 11.20 9.86 5.98
CA LYS A 268 10.02 10.58 6.46
C LYS A 268 8.87 9.60 6.69
N LEU A 269 8.03 9.90 7.67
CA LEU A 269 6.72 9.31 7.87
C LEU A 269 5.67 10.38 7.62
N TYR A 270 4.61 10.03 6.90
CA TYR A 270 3.44 10.87 6.71
C TYR A 270 2.25 10.30 7.48
N GLY A 271 1.42 11.19 8.02
CA GLY A 271 0.20 10.84 8.72
C GLY A 271 -0.97 11.70 8.29
N SER A 272 -2.15 11.10 8.05
CA SER A 272 -3.40 11.81 7.82
C SER A 272 -4.22 11.88 9.11
N CYS A 273 -4.78 13.06 9.36
CA CYS A 273 -5.67 13.33 10.50
C CYS A 273 -6.99 13.89 10.01
N ASN A 274 -8.10 13.38 10.54
CA ASN A 274 -9.41 13.97 10.32
C ASN A 274 -9.75 14.86 11.51
N GLY A 275 -10.21 16.09 11.26
CA GLY A 275 -10.55 17.01 12.34
C GLY A 275 -11.77 16.56 13.13
N VAL A 276 -11.66 16.54 14.45
CA VAL A 276 -12.79 16.24 15.35
C VAL A 276 -13.89 17.30 15.19
N GLY A 277 -15.14 16.84 15.06
CA GLY A 277 -16.30 17.75 15.05
C GLY A 277 -16.41 18.68 13.85
N GLY A 278 -15.81 18.33 12.71
CA GLY A 278 -15.82 19.17 11.51
C GLY A 278 -14.57 20.06 11.37
N GLY A 279 -13.51 19.76 12.12
CA GLY A 279 -12.21 20.41 11.98
C GLY A 279 -11.58 20.12 10.62
N THR A 280 -10.50 20.87 10.31
CA THR A 280 -9.78 20.75 9.05
C THR A 280 -9.00 19.44 9.01
N THR A 281 -9.14 18.68 7.94
CA THR A 281 -8.29 17.51 7.67
C THR A 281 -6.87 17.93 7.34
N GLN A 282 -5.90 17.21 7.87
CA GLN A 282 -4.48 17.62 7.88
C GLN A 282 -3.58 16.46 7.46
N ILE A 283 -2.48 16.80 6.80
CA ILE A 283 -1.38 15.88 6.50
C ILE A 283 -0.13 16.37 7.18
N TRP A 284 0.41 15.52 8.02
CA TRP A 284 1.63 15.75 8.78
C TRP A 284 2.80 14.96 8.22
N GLN A 285 3.98 15.53 8.27
CA GLN A 285 5.25 14.88 7.97
C GLN A 285 6.10 14.83 9.24
N PHE A 286 6.69 13.67 9.51
CA PHE A 286 7.64 13.43 10.58
C PHE A 286 9.00 13.12 9.98
N ASP A 287 9.99 13.94 10.22
CA ASP A 287 11.38 13.62 9.89
C ASP A 287 11.94 12.62 10.90
N LEU A 288 12.27 11.41 10.42
CA LEU A 288 12.65 10.31 11.31
C LEU A 288 14.07 10.43 11.85
N LYS A 289 14.89 11.32 11.30
CA LYS A 289 16.23 11.63 11.78
C LYS A 289 16.20 12.70 12.89
N THR A 290 15.54 13.81 12.64
CA THR A 290 15.49 14.96 13.56
C THR A 290 14.35 14.88 14.56
N LYS A 291 13.36 14.03 14.31
CA LYS A 291 12.08 13.90 15.04
C LYS A 291 11.17 15.14 14.92
N ALA A 292 11.48 16.05 14.01
CA ALA A 292 10.66 17.22 13.75
C ALA A 292 9.36 16.83 13.04
N ALA A 293 8.26 17.51 13.42
CA ALA A 293 6.96 17.38 12.79
C ALA A 293 6.60 18.67 12.03
N ALA A 294 6.02 18.54 10.84
CA ALA A 294 5.58 19.64 10.02
C ALA A 294 4.18 19.40 9.45
N LEU A 295 3.29 20.39 9.53
CA LEU A 295 2.03 20.40 8.79
C LEU A 295 2.34 20.71 7.32
N VAL A 296 2.21 19.71 6.45
CA VAL A 296 2.59 19.84 5.03
C VAL A 296 1.41 20.05 4.11
N GLY A 297 0.18 19.70 4.55
CA GLY A 297 -1.01 19.88 3.77
C GLY A 297 -2.29 19.96 4.60
N LYS A 298 -3.30 20.59 3.99
CA LYS A 298 -4.70 20.59 4.45
C LYS A 298 -5.57 20.14 3.29
N SER A 299 -6.62 19.42 3.56
CA SER A 299 -7.60 19.05 2.55
C SER A 299 -8.92 19.78 2.80
N ALA A 300 -9.54 20.25 1.72
CA ALA A 300 -10.90 20.76 1.77
C ALA A 300 -11.94 19.64 1.95
N ASN A 301 -11.53 18.38 1.79
CA ASN A 301 -12.40 17.24 1.97
C ASN A 301 -12.72 17.02 3.44
N ARG A 302 -13.96 16.61 3.73
CA ARG A 302 -14.43 16.35 5.11
C ARG A 302 -13.62 15.25 5.79
N LYS A 303 -13.20 14.23 5.02
CA LYS A 303 -12.34 13.16 5.48
C LYS A 303 -11.30 12.79 4.41
N ILE A 304 -10.11 12.50 4.87
CA ILE A 304 -9.04 11.88 4.10
C ILE A 304 -8.69 10.55 4.74
N GLY A 305 -8.31 9.60 3.92
CA GLY A 305 -8.14 8.20 4.34
C GLY A 305 -6.72 7.69 4.24
N ALA A 306 -6.62 6.49 3.66
CA ALA A 306 -5.37 5.80 3.43
C ALA A 306 -4.40 6.64 2.59
N MET A 307 -3.14 6.43 2.87
CA MET A 307 -2.03 6.89 2.05
C MET A 307 -1.36 5.67 1.41
N GLN A 308 -0.91 5.80 0.17
CA GLN A 308 -0.21 4.73 -0.53
C GLN A 308 0.90 5.27 -1.41
N LEU A 309 2.12 4.75 -1.18
CA LEU A 309 3.26 5.01 -2.04
C LEU A 309 3.05 4.34 -3.41
N GLY A 310 3.07 5.15 -4.45
CA GLY A 310 2.96 4.69 -5.82
C GLY A 310 4.30 4.21 -6.39
N PRO A 311 4.28 3.38 -7.45
CA PRO A 311 5.48 2.94 -8.16
C PRO A 311 6.31 4.09 -8.74
N ASP A 312 5.70 5.25 -8.96
CA ASP A 312 6.30 6.49 -9.46
C ASP A 312 7.01 7.33 -8.38
N GLY A 313 6.95 6.88 -7.12
CA GLY A 313 7.58 7.54 -5.99
C GLY A 313 6.79 8.69 -5.36
N ARG A 314 5.55 8.89 -5.77
CA ARG A 314 4.61 9.81 -5.14
C ARG A 314 3.79 9.10 -4.08
N ILE A 315 3.24 9.84 -3.12
CA ILE A 315 2.27 9.30 -2.16
C ILE A 315 0.89 9.83 -2.54
N TYR A 316 -0.04 8.91 -2.73
CA TYR A 316 -1.44 9.20 -3.03
C TYR A 316 -2.26 9.15 -1.76
N VAL A 317 -3.21 10.08 -1.62
CA VAL A 317 -4.06 10.25 -0.44
C VAL A 317 -5.51 10.07 -0.84
N ALA A 318 -6.20 9.11 -0.24
CA ALA A 318 -7.62 8.88 -0.44
C ALA A 318 -8.44 10.03 0.14
N ARG A 319 -9.45 10.49 -0.61
CA ARG A 319 -10.38 11.58 -0.22
C ARG A 319 -11.81 11.06 -0.32
N GLU A 320 -12.57 11.16 0.78
CA GLU A 320 -13.93 10.61 0.84
C GLU A 320 -14.84 11.24 -0.23
N ASP A 321 -15.51 10.39 -1.03
CA ASP A 321 -16.45 10.77 -2.08
C ASP A 321 -15.92 11.78 -3.12
N ASN A 322 -14.62 11.78 -3.37
CA ASN A 322 -13.98 12.78 -4.22
C ASN A 322 -13.54 12.19 -5.58
N PRO A 323 -13.72 12.91 -6.70
CA PRO A 323 -13.26 12.49 -8.01
C PRO A 323 -11.74 12.63 -8.22
N ASN A 324 -11.03 13.16 -7.22
CA ASN A 324 -9.58 13.33 -7.24
C ASN A 324 -8.95 12.68 -6.01
N LEU A 325 -7.73 12.15 -6.15
CA LEU A 325 -6.83 11.86 -5.04
C LEU A 325 -5.97 13.08 -4.71
N GLY A 326 -5.62 13.22 -3.42
CA GLY A 326 -4.51 14.07 -3.02
C GLY A 326 -3.19 13.42 -3.42
N VAL A 327 -2.16 14.23 -3.66
CA VAL A 327 -0.82 13.74 -4.06
C VAL A 327 0.26 14.51 -3.32
N ILE A 328 1.20 13.79 -2.71
CA ILE A 328 2.48 14.33 -2.25
C ILE A 328 3.49 14.04 -3.36
N GLU A 329 3.92 15.07 -4.08
CA GLU A 329 4.70 14.90 -5.31
C GLU A 329 6.18 14.58 -5.07
N GLN A 330 6.75 15.09 -3.98
CA GLN A 330 8.17 14.97 -3.65
C GLN A 330 8.36 14.52 -2.19
N PRO A 331 7.91 13.30 -1.83
CA PRO A 331 7.80 12.90 -0.41
C PRO A 331 9.14 12.75 0.32
N ASN A 332 10.28 12.77 -0.37
CA ASN A 332 11.59 12.77 0.28
C ASN A 332 12.02 14.17 0.79
N LEU A 333 11.37 15.25 0.33
CA LEU A 333 11.71 16.61 0.73
C LEU A 333 11.04 17.02 2.04
N LEU A 334 11.65 17.95 2.76
CA LEU A 334 11.19 18.42 4.07
C LEU A 334 10.05 19.45 3.96
N GLY A 335 9.13 19.36 4.90
CA GLY A 335 8.07 20.34 5.07
C GLY A 335 7.26 20.55 3.80
N LYS A 336 6.95 21.79 3.46
CA LYS A 336 6.14 22.15 2.29
C LYS A 336 6.82 21.86 0.94
N GLU A 337 8.12 21.66 0.92
CA GLU A 337 8.86 21.28 -0.29
C GLU A 337 8.43 19.89 -0.81
N CYS A 338 7.81 19.05 0.04
CA CYS A 338 7.22 17.77 -0.38
C CYS A 338 6.04 17.95 -1.35
N LYS A 339 5.49 19.16 -1.49
CA LYS A 339 4.43 19.57 -2.43
C LYS A 339 3.18 18.70 -2.35
N TYR A 340 2.42 18.85 -1.29
CA TYR A 340 1.07 18.28 -1.25
C TYR A 340 0.11 19.07 -2.16
N VAL A 341 -0.59 18.36 -3.03
CA VAL A 341 -1.63 18.87 -3.92
C VAL A 341 -2.93 18.15 -3.59
N ASP A 342 -3.93 18.89 -3.09
CA ASP A 342 -5.18 18.30 -2.61
C ASP A 342 -6.01 17.63 -3.73
N GLU A 343 -6.03 18.22 -4.93
CA GLU A 343 -6.68 17.66 -6.12
C GLU A 343 -5.65 17.20 -7.17
N GLY A 344 -4.67 16.42 -6.73
CA GLY A 344 -3.48 16.12 -7.50
C GLY A 344 -3.67 15.11 -8.63
N LEU A 345 -4.69 14.23 -8.55
CA LEU A 345 -4.92 13.21 -9.59
C LEU A 345 -6.41 12.94 -9.81
N LYS A 346 -6.90 13.19 -11.03
CA LYS A 346 -8.27 12.90 -11.45
C LYS A 346 -8.51 11.41 -11.67
N LEU A 347 -9.68 10.91 -11.28
CA LEU A 347 -10.08 9.49 -11.35
C LEU A 347 -11.00 9.16 -12.56
N GLY A 348 -10.99 9.97 -13.60
CA GLY A 348 -11.72 9.67 -14.84
C GLY A 348 -13.24 9.51 -14.66
N GLY A 349 -13.86 10.30 -13.80
CA GLY A 349 -15.30 10.25 -13.50
C GLY A 349 -15.69 9.26 -12.38
N ARG A 350 -14.73 8.49 -11.83
CA ARG A 350 -14.93 7.64 -10.65
C ARG A 350 -14.60 8.39 -9.36
N ARG A 351 -14.91 7.80 -8.22
CA ARG A 351 -14.72 8.45 -6.91
C ARG A 351 -13.86 7.60 -5.98
N SER A 352 -12.96 8.24 -5.26
CA SER A 352 -12.29 7.69 -4.10
C SER A 352 -13.25 7.59 -2.91
N LYS A 353 -12.95 6.67 -2.01
CA LYS A 353 -13.46 6.59 -0.64
C LYS A 353 -12.28 6.75 0.32
N LEU A 354 -12.25 6.05 1.45
CA LEU A 354 -11.17 6.17 2.42
C LEU A 354 -10.02 5.16 2.21
N GLY A 355 -10.23 4.12 1.41
CA GLY A 355 -9.21 3.08 1.19
C GLY A 355 -8.40 3.25 -0.08
N LEU A 356 -7.17 2.74 -0.06
CA LEU A 356 -6.30 2.46 -1.20
C LEU A 356 -5.75 1.03 -1.09
N PRO A 357 -5.33 0.39 -2.21
CA PRO A 357 -4.92 -1.00 -2.16
C PRO A 357 -3.72 -1.24 -1.25
N ALA A 358 -3.78 -2.32 -0.46
CA ALA A 358 -2.64 -2.79 0.32
C ALA A 358 -1.78 -3.74 -0.51
N PHE A 359 -0.46 -3.61 -0.37
CA PHE A 359 0.53 -4.45 -1.06
C PHE A 359 1.56 -5.02 -0.09
N VAL A 360 2.14 -6.16 -0.45
CA VAL A 360 3.34 -6.69 0.22
C VAL A 360 4.51 -5.77 -0.08
N VAL A 361 5.17 -5.28 0.95
CA VAL A 361 6.42 -4.52 0.78
C VAL A 361 7.55 -5.50 0.46
N ASP A 362 8.16 -5.33 -0.70
CA ASP A 362 9.34 -6.07 -1.11
C ASP A 362 10.50 -5.09 -1.35
N PRO A 363 11.51 -5.05 -0.48
CA PRO A 363 12.63 -4.12 -0.60
C PRO A 363 13.41 -4.23 -1.92
N LYS A 364 13.28 -5.36 -2.62
CA LYS A 364 13.88 -5.56 -3.96
C LYS A 364 13.28 -4.63 -5.01
N TYR A 365 12.01 -4.28 -4.86
CA TYR A 365 11.28 -3.45 -5.83
C TYR A 365 11.22 -1.98 -5.43
N GLY A 366 12.21 -1.41 -4.79
CA GLY A 366 12.25 0.02 -4.44
C GLY A 366 11.53 0.93 -5.47
N VAL A 367 11.25 2.16 -5.14
CA VAL A 367 10.60 3.13 -6.04
C VAL A 367 11.41 3.33 -7.33
N ARG A 368 10.75 3.52 -8.47
CA ARG A 368 11.42 3.86 -9.73
C ARG A 368 12.25 5.14 -9.55
N SER A 369 13.58 5.05 -9.62
CA SER A 369 14.42 6.23 -9.61
C SER A 369 14.17 7.04 -10.89
N LYS A 370 13.83 8.31 -10.78
CA LYS A 370 13.95 9.23 -11.91
C LYS A 370 15.42 9.23 -12.32
N LYS A 371 15.79 8.64 -13.48
CA LYS A 371 17.11 8.88 -14.05
C LYS A 371 17.23 10.40 -14.22
N LYS A 372 18.15 11.03 -13.48
CA LYS A 372 18.61 12.37 -13.82
C LYS A 372 19.14 12.26 -15.23
N ASN A 373 18.49 12.92 -16.20
CA ASN A 373 19.14 13.26 -17.45
C ASN A 373 20.27 14.23 -17.11
N VAL A 374 21.44 13.71 -16.84
CA VAL A 374 22.66 14.51 -16.86
C VAL A 374 22.91 14.72 -18.36
N MET A 375 22.41 15.81 -18.90
CA MET A 375 22.98 16.37 -20.12
C MET A 375 24.43 16.75 -19.77
N SER A 376 25.37 15.93 -20.20
CA SER A 376 26.75 16.33 -20.26
C SER A 376 26.82 17.41 -21.36
N SER A 377 26.88 18.66 -20.97
CA SER A 377 27.37 19.74 -21.83
C SER A 377 28.85 19.47 -22.03
N ALA A 378 29.20 18.74 -23.08
CA ALA A 378 30.55 18.80 -23.63
C ALA A 378 30.70 20.20 -24.25
N ALA A 379 31.24 21.11 -23.45
CA ALA A 379 31.69 22.39 -23.97
C ALA A 379 32.88 22.12 -24.88
N GLU A 380 32.71 22.47 -26.15
CA GLU A 380 33.80 22.72 -27.09
C GLU A 380 34.78 23.72 -26.47
N THR A 381 35.99 23.31 -26.31
CA THR A 381 37.14 24.22 -26.24
C THR A 381 38.01 23.95 -27.44
N SER A 382 37.66 24.62 -28.56
CA SER A 382 38.65 24.96 -29.58
C SER A 382 39.69 25.86 -28.96
N ARG A 383 40.97 25.50 -29.04
CA ARG A 383 42.09 26.43 -28.94
C ARG A 383 43.13 26.09 -29.95
N LEU A 384 43.26 27.02 -30.85
CA LEU A 384 44.44 27.50 -31.51
C LEU A 384 45.78 27.25 -30.74
N TRP A 385 46.71 26.63 -31.35
CA TRP A 385 48.07 27.05 -31.76
C TRP A 385 48.71 25.93 -32.55
#